data_aa5bea8b094f5efd9da14816108f5230
#
_entry.id   aa5bea8b094f5efd9da14816108f5230
#
_cell.length_a   1.000
_cell.length_b   1.000
_cell.length_c   1.000
_cell.angle_alpha   90.00
_cell.angle_beta   90.00
_cell.angle_gamma   90.00
#
_symmetry.space_group_name_H-M   'P 1'
#
loop_
_entity.id
_entity.type
_entity.pdbx_description
1 polymer ?
#
loop_
_entity_poly.entity_id
_entity_poly.type
_entity_poly.pdbx_seq_one_letter_code
_entity_poly.pdbx_strand_id
1 'polypeptide(L)'
;MVDERGYYTNGGVLTDPQNRLVSVEGEYLPATKEANFYIDVHLHRIDGRDTLDIYSDTMYYDTRTRIAEFYSPTEIISGRGTIHTTEGVYDTRNNQAQLFKHSTVHTDSTSTLTGDTILYDRDRGYGEAFGNVDITDSARQTTLRGAYGYYNRLVDSAFVTGRALAMEYSRGDTLYMHGRYIKSILDIDTIRTTVTDTIAPPAGSPDTVQPQIIKREIVSTDSTHVFTAWPRVRFYRSDMQGLCDSMIFVQRDSTLHLHHHPVVWSDDRQIFGNRIILYLNDSTIDRALLPDFAFTAQHIEDDYYNQLTGKVMEAWFNDGELSRLDVSNSVEAIFYPEENDSTINKMVNLQTANMRGWFEKRALIRMKTWPESNGRVTPLYLAKRSDLLLSKFQWYGALRPRDSQDIFNVTEEMD
;
A
#
# COMPACT_ATOMS: atom_id res chain seq x y z
N MET A 1 -43.28 -23.26 -41.01
CA MET A 1 -41.87 -22.84 -41.15
C MET A 1 -41.07 -23.93 -40.47
N VAL A 2 -40.24 -24.65 -41.19
CA VAL A 2 -39.31 -25.60 -40.58
C VAL A 2 -38.23 -24.76 -39.92
N ASP A 3 -38.06 -24.93 -38.59
CA ASP A 3 -36.93 -24.34 -37.88
C ASP A 3 -35.67 -25.00 -38.47
N GLU A 4 -34.96 -24.31 -39.34
CA GLU A 4 -33.67 -24.73 -39.87
C GLU A 4 -32.66 -24.67 -38.77
N ARG A 5 -32.40 -25.79 -38.08
CA ARG A 5 -31.31 -25.93 -37.09
C ARG A 5 -30.21 -26.75 -37.72
N GLY A 6 -29.00 -26.21 -37.69
CA GLY A 6 -27.80 -26.97 -37.98
C GLY A 6 -27.30 -27.61 -36.68
N TYR A 7 -27.08 -28.93 -36.68
CA TYR A 7 -26.59 -29.68 -35.52
C TYR A 7 -25.48 -30.62 -35.93
N TYR A 8 -24.45 -30.75 -35.09
CA TYR A 8 -23.36 -31.71 -35.30
C TYR A 8 -22.91 -32.35 -33.98
N THR A 9 -22.35 -33.58 -34.03
CA THR A 9 -21.95 -34.39 -32.85
C THR A 9 -20.53 -34.94 -32.94
N ASN A 10 -19.83 -34.76 -34.05
CA ASN A 10 -18.51 -35.34 -34.31
C ASN A 10 -17.48 -34.29 -34.77
N GLY A 11 -17.53 -33.11 -34.14
CA GLY A 11 -16.68 -31.99 -34.49
C GLY A 11 -17.29 -31.07 -35.54
N GLY A 12 -17.24 -29.78 -35.26
CA GLY A 12 -17.71 -28.72 -36.12
C GLY A 12 -16.87 -27.47 -36.01
N VAL A 13 -17.00 -26.63 -37.01
CA VAL A 13 -16.30 -25.32 -37.07
C VAL A 13 -17.31 -24.26 -37.51
N LEU A 14 -17.40 -23.19 -36.72
CA LEU A 14 -18.08 -21.97 -37.11
C LEU A 14 -17.03 -20.90 -37.32
N THR A 15 -17.10 -20.14 -38.43
CA THR A 15 -16.18 -19.06 -38.73
C THR A 15 -16.98 -17.79 -39.04
N ASP A 16 -16.67 -16.71 -38.37
CA ASP A 16 -17.10 -15.37 -38.69
C ASP A 16 -15.89 -14.51 -39.16
N PRO A 17 -16.05 -13.23 -39.56
CA PRO A 17 -14.92 -12.42 -40.05
C PRO A 17 -13.80 -12.17 -39.03
N GLN A 18 -14.02 -12.44 -37.74
CA GLN A 18 -13.04 -12.17 -36.67
C GLN A 18 -12.59 -13.43 -35.93
N ASN A 19 -13.46 -14.44 -35.83
CA ASN A 19 -13.27 -15.58 -34.95
C ASN A 19 -13.48 -16.90 -35.69
N ARG A 20 -12.74 -17.91 -35.26
CA ARG A 20 -12.93 -19.32 -35.59
C ARG A 20 -13.26 -20.07 -34.31
N LEU A 21 -14.40 -20.74 -34.28
CA LEU A 21 -14.87 -21.49 -33.13
C LEU A 21 -14.94 -22.97 -33.48
N VAL A 22 -14.41 -23.82 -32.62
CA VAL A 22 -14.38 -25.30 -32.79
C VAL A 22 -14.97 -25.93 -31.54
N SER A 23 -15.73 -27.02 -31.70
CA SER A 23 -16.19 -27.85 -30.60
C SER A 23 -16.53 -29.30 -31.08
N VAL A 24 -16.72 -30.22 -30.15
CA VAL A 24 -17.13 -31.60 -30.49
C VAL A 24 -18.58 -31.62 -30.90
N GLU A 25 -19.45 -30.95 -30.18
CA GLU A 25 -20.88 -30.84 -30.45
C GLU A 25 -21.30 -29.37 -30.58
N GLY A 26 -22.32 -29.12 -31.41
CA GLY A 26 -22.86 -27.77 -31.53
C GLY A 26 -24.17 -27.68 -32.27
N GLU A 27 -24.88 -26.60 -32.01
CA GLU A 27 -26.13 -26.22 -32.63
C GLU A 27 -26.05 -24.81 -33.16
N TYR A 28 -26.48 -24.54 -34.35
CA TYR A 28 -26.58 -23.21 -34.95
C TYR A 28 -28.01 -22.92 -35.43
N LEU A 29 -28.53 -21.76 -35.04
CA LEU A 29 -29.85 -21.26 -35.43
C LEU A 29 -29.70 -20.10 -36.43
N PRO A 30 -29.79 -20.35 -37.76
CA PRO A 30 -29.58 -19.32 -38.78
C PRO A 30 -30.53 -18.15 -38.68
N ALA A 31 -31.77 -18.37 -38.21
CA ALA A 31 -32.80 -17.34 -38.08
C ALA A 31 -32.43 -16.26 -37.04
N THR A 32 -31.86 -16.64 -35.90
CA THR A 32 -31.45 -15.74 -34.80
C THR A 32 -29.96 -15.41 -34.84
N LYS A 33 -29.15 -16.20 -35.58
CA LYS A 33 -27.70 -16.17 -35.67
C LYS A 33 -27.00 -16.52 -34.35
N GLU A 34 -27.62 -17.35 -33.57
CA GLU A 34 -27.17 -17.89 -32.31
C GLU A 34 -26.60 -19.28 -32.50
N ALA A 35 -25.58 -19.61 -31.70
CA ALA A 35 -24.93 -20.91 -31.67
C ALA A 35 -24.68 -21.35 -30.24
N ASN A 36 -24.94 -22.64 -29.97
CA ASN A 36 -24.57 -23.31 -28.73
C ASN A 36 -23.48 -24.32 -29.04
N PHE A 37 -22.44 -24.33 -28.24
CA PHE A 37 -21.30 -25.21 -28.40
C PHE A 37 -21.06 -25.99 -27.11
N TYR A 38 -20.71 -27.26 -27.27
CA TYR A 38 -20.51 -28.19 -26.18
C TYR A 38 -19.28 -29.04 -26.41
N ILE A 39 -18.58 -29.35 -25.32
CA ILE A 39 -17.40 -30.23 -25.24
C ILE A 39 -16.22 -29.68 -26.03
N ASP A 40 -15.14 -29.37 -25.30
CA ASP A 40 -13.87 -28.86 -25.85
C ASP A 40 -14.06 -27.64 -26.78
N VAL A 41 -14.78 -26.64 -26.29
CA VAL A 41 -15.06 -25.43 -27.06
C VAL A 41 -13.84 -24.54 -27.07
N HIS A 42 -13.37 -24.19 -28.28
CA HIS A 42 -12.26 -23.28 -28.49
C HIS A 42 -12.63 -22.19 -29.49
N LEU A 43 -12.68 -20.94 -29.02
CA LEU A 43 -12.82 -19.76 -29.86
C LEU A 43 -11.44 -19.10 -30.02
N HIS A 44 -11.01 -18.98 -31.26
CA HIS A 44 -9.74 -18.34 -31.61
C HIS A 44 -9.96 -17.12 -32.51
N ARG A 45 -9.31 -16.01 -32.22
CA ARG A 45 -9.38 -14.78 -33.04
C ARG A 45 -8.48 -14.91 -34.28
N ILE A 46 -9.03 -14.62 -35.46
CA ILE A 46 -8.37 -14.76 -36.77
C ILE A 46 -8.17 -13.44 -37.53
N ASP A 47 -8.70 -12.33 -37.05
CA ASP A 47 -8.61 -11.03 -37.75
C ASP A 47 -7.26 -10.32 -37.65
N GLY A 48 -6.29 -10.91 -36.95
CA GLY A 48 -4.92 -10.42 -36.84
C GLY A 48 -4.70 -9.21 -35.96
N ARG A 49 -5.75 -8.71 -35.27
CA ARG A 49 -5.63 -7.53 -34.39
C ARG A 49 -4.88 -7.83 -33.10
N ASP A 50 -5.10 -8.98 -32.52
CA ASP A 50 -4.47 -9.44 -31.28
C ASP A 50 -4.79 -10.92 -31.07
N THR A 51 -3.98 -11.64 -30.29
CA THR A 51 -4.29 -13.03 -29.92
C THR A 51 -5.41 -13.04 -28.89
N LEU A 52 -6.40 -13.88 -29.12
CA LEU A 52 -7.47 -14.20 -28.18
C LEU A 52 -7.88 -15.64 -28.36
N ASP A 53 -7.73 -16.41 -27.30
CA ASP A 53 -8.16 -17.80 -27.24
C ASP A 53 -9.11 -17.96 -26.03
N ILE A 54 -10.28 -18.56 -26.25
CA ILE A 54 -11.25 -18.86 -25.20
C ILE A 54 -11.48 -20.37 -25.20
N TYR A 55 -11.19 -21.01 -24.08
CA TYR A 55 -11.41 -22.43 -23.83
C TYR A 55 -12.54 -22.61 -22.83
N SER A 56 -13.53 -23.44 -23.14
CA SER A 56 -14.67 -23.70 -22.27
C SER A 56 -15.27 -25.08 -22.59
N ASP A 57 -16.01 -25.67 -21.64
CA ASP A 57 -16.78 -26.88 -21.93
C ASP A 57 -18.13 -26.57 -22.62
N THR A 58 -18.68 -25.38 -22.32
CA THR A 58 -19.96 -24.94 -22.91
C THR A 58 -19.91 -23.45 -23.22
N MET A 59 -20.36 -23.07 -24.40
CA MET A 59 -20.39 -21.64 -24.83
C MET A 59 -21.66 -21.39 -25.66
N TYR A 60 -22.35 -20.31 -25.31
CA TYR A 60 -23.32 -19.66 -26.21
C TYR A 60 -22.59 -18.54 -26.96
N TYR A 61 -22.85 -18.39 -28.26
CA TYR A 61 -22.25 -17.34 -29.09
C TYR A 61 -23.27 -16.74 -30.05
N ASP A 62 -23.53 -15.43 -29.93
CA ASP A 62 -24.29 -14.66 -30.90
C ASP A 62 -23.35 -14.07 -31.95
N THR A 63 -23.43 -14.61 -33.20
CA THR A 63 -22.54 -14.18 -34.29
C THR A 63 -22.83 -12.76 -34.80
N ARG A 64 -23.99 -12.19 -34.49
CA ARG A 64 -24.40 -10.82 -34.84
C ARG A 64 -23.80 -9.79 -33.88
N THR A 65 -23.98 -10.01 -32.57
CA THR A 65 -23.47 -9.16 -31.52
C THR A 65 -22.03 -9.44 -31.21
N ARG A 66 -21.55 -10.69 -31.44
CA ARG A 66 -20.24 -11.24 -31.11
C ARG A 66 -20.01 -11.35 -29.62
N ILE A 67 -21.04 -11.67 -28.92
CA ILE A 67 -21.03 -11.95 -27.50
C ILE A 67 -20.92 -13.43 -27.28
N ALA A 68 -19.95 -13.84 -26.46
CA ALA A 68 -19.79 -15.19 -25.94
C ALA A 68 -20.27 -15.23 -24.49
N GLU A 69 -21.06 -16.20 -24.12
CA GLU A 69 -21.52 -16.45 -22.75
C GLU A 69 -21.07 -17.85 -22.32
N PHE A 70 -20.58 -17.97 -21.11
CA PHE A 70 -20.06 -19.23 -20.55
C PHE A 70 -20.76 -19.56 -19.25
N TYR A 71 -21.01 -20.84 -19.03
CA TYR A 71 -21.66 -21.40 -17.84
C TYR A 71 -20.88 -22.60 -17.27
N SER A 72 -19.57 -22.70 -17.63
CA SER A 72 -18.66 -23.76 -17.24
C SER A 72 -17.27 -23.17 -17.00
N PRO A 73 -16.33 -23.91 -16.40
CA PRO A 73 -14.94 -23.44 -16.27
C PRO A 73 -14.40 -22.95 -17.60
N THR A 74 -13.99 -21.70 -17.65
CA THR A 74 -13.56 -21.00 -18.86
C THR A 74 -12.25 -20.29 -18.62
N GLU A 75 -11.32 -20.46 -19.55
CA GLU A 75 -10.07 -19.76 -19.60
C GLU A 75 -10.02 -18.87 -20.86
N ILE A 76 -9.70 -17.58 -20.65
CA ILE A 76 -9.55 -16.61 -21.74
C ILE A 76 -8.09 -16.14 -21.75
N ILE A 77 -7.33 -16.51 -22.79
CA ILE A 77 -5.92 -16.20 -22.92
C ILE A 77 -5.73 -15.12 -23.97
N SER A 78 -4.88 -14.14 -23.68
CA SER A 78 -4.51 -13.11 -24.63
C SER A 78 -3.07 -12.63 -24.38
N GLY A 79 -2.49 -11.89 -25.32
CA GLY A 79 -1.18 -11.24 -25.13
C GLY A 79 -1.13 -10.22 -23.98
N ARG A 80 -2.26 -9.90 -23.36
CA ARG A 80 -2.39 -8.89 -22.28
C ARG A 80 -2.82 -9.49 -20.94
N GLY A 81 -2.89 -10.81 -20.82
CA GLY A 81 -3.25 -11.49 -19.59
C GLY A 81 -4.20 -12.64 -19.79
N THR A 82 -4.57 -13.29 -18.68
CA THR A 82 -5.44 -14.47 -18.62
C THR A 82 -6.60 -14.23 -17.68
N ILE A 83 -7.78 -14.71 -18.04
CA ILE A 83 -8.99 -14.66 -17.22
C ILE A 83 -9.43 -16.10 -16.93
N HIS A 84 -9.73 -16.39 -15.67
CA HIS A 84 -10.36 -17.62 -15.22
C HIS A 84 -11.72 -17.30 -14.63
N THR A 85 -12.77 -17.95 -15.15
CA THR A 85 -14.15 -17.77 -14.71
C THR A 85 -14.94 -19.07 -14.83
N THR A 86 -16.05 -19.16 -14.15
CA THR A 86 -17.02 -20.27 -14.33
C THR A 86 -18.34 -19.80 -14.91
N GLU A 87 -18.57 -18.48 -14.91
CA GLU A 87 -19.75 -17.87 -15.48
C GLU A 87 -19.41 -16.45 -15.91
N GLY A 88 -19.77 -16.09 -17.13
CA GLY A 88 -19.49 -14.74 -17.61
C GLY A 88 -19.92 -14.49 -19.03
N VAL A 89 -19.74 -13.26 -19.43
CA VAL A 89 -20.03 -12.73 -20.77
C VAL A 89 -18.79 -12.04 -21.29
N TYR A 90 -18.41 -12.32 -22.54
CA TYR A 90 -17.28 -11.67 -23.21
C TYR A 90 -17.70 -11.10 -24.56
N ASP A 91 -17.59 -9.77 -24.71
CA ASP A 91 -17.75 -9.09 -26.00
C ASP A 91 -16.43 -9.18 -26.78
N THR A 92 -16.38 -10.08 -27.79
CA THR A 92 -15.18 -10.30 -28.61
C THR A 92 -14.88 -9.12 -29.56
N ARG A 93 -15.85 -8.21 -29.78
CA ARG A 93 -15.68 -7.00 -30.61
C ARG A 93 -14.96 -5.88 -29.84
N ASN A 94 -15.41 -5.65 -28.59
CA ASN A 94 -14.97 -4.54 -27.75
C ASN A 94 -13.95 -4.96 -26.69
N ASN A 95 -13.62 -6.26 -26.61
CA ASN A 95 -12.70 -6.84 -25.60
C ASN A 95 -13.11 -6.54 -24.15
N GLN A 96 -14.42 -6.57 -23.88
CA GLN A 96 -14.99 -6.35 -22.55
C GLN A 96 -15.57 -7.63 -21.97
N ALA A 97 -15.32 -7.85 -20.69
CA ALA A 97 -15.83 -9.00 -19.94
C ALA A 97 -16.71 -8.57 -18.77
N GLN A 98 -17.75 -9.31 -18.49
CA GLN A 98 -18.50 -9.32 -17.24
C GLN A 98 -18.39 -10.75 -16.68
N LEU A 99 -17.73 -10.88 -15.54
CA LEU A 99 -17.41 -12.18 -14.94
C LEU A 99 -18.13 -12.31 -13.62
N PHE A 100 -18.61 -13.52 -13.32
CA PHE A 100 -19.39 -13.82 -12.12
C PHE A 100 -18.78 -14.98 -11.35
N LYS A 101 -19.30 -15.24 -10.13
CA LYS A 101 -18.93 -16.38 -9.30
C LYS A 101 -17.44 -16.47 -8.98
N HIS A 102 -16.91 -15.39 -8.42
CA HIS A 102 -15.53 -15.31 -7.91
C HIS A 102 -14.50 -15.63 -8.98
N SER A 103 -14.42 -14.76 -9.96
CA SER A 103 -13.51 -14.86 -11.10
C SER A 103 -12.14 -14.20 -10.81
N THR A 104 -11.16 -14.53 -11.64
CA THR A 104 -9.79 -14.03 -11.53
C THR A 104 -9.31 -13.49 -12.87
N VAL A 105 -8.71 -12.29 -12.84
CA VAL A 105 -8.07 -11.63 -13.99
C VAL A 105 -6.59 -11.44 -13.67
N HIS A 106 -5.72 -12.15 -14.37
CA HIS A 106 -4.28 -11.91 -14.38
C HIS A 106 -3.98 -10.86 -15.44
N THR A 107 -3.68 -9.63 -15.02
CA THR A 107 -3.49 -8.49 -15.93
C THR A 107 -2.09 -8.42 -16.54
N ASP A 108 -1.12 -9.06 -15.88
CA ASP A 108 0.27 -9.25 -16.28
C ASP A 108 0.89 -10.41 -15.48
N SER A 109 2.21 -10.55 -15.51
CA SER A 109 2.90 -11.63 -14.77
C SER A 109 2.86 -11.49 -13.25
N THR A 110 2.52 -10.34 -12.72
CA THR A 110 2.63 -10.03 -11.28
C THR A 110 1.33 -9.61 -10.62
N SER A 111 0.40 -9.03 -11.40
CA SER A 111 -0.81 -8.41 -10.87
C SER A 111 -2.06 -9.24 -11.15
N THR A 112 -2.86 -9.45 -10.11
CA THR A 112 -4.09 -10.23 -10.16
C THR A 112 -5.24 -9.47 -9.53
N LEU A 113 -6.40 -9.43 -10.21
CA LEU A 113 -7.66 -8.91 -9.71
C LEU A 113 -8.64 -10.07 -9.54
N THR A 114 -9.19 -10.24 -8.35
CA THR A 114 -10.18 -11.26 -8.03
C THR A 114 -11.42 -10.63 -7.40
N GLY A 115 -12.60 -11.17 -7.64
CA GLY A 115 -13.86 -10.70 -7.06
C GLY A 115 -15.05 -11.54 -7.45
N ASP A 116 -16.17 -11.41 -6.73
CA ASP A 116 -17.40 -12.15 -7.00
C ASP A 116 -18.04 -11.71 -8.32
N THR A 117 -17.93 -10.44 -8.68
CA THR A 117 -18.28 -9.88 -9.98
C THR A 117 -17.14 -8.98 -10.45
N ILE A 118 -16.70 -9.17 -11.70
CA ILE A 118 -15.65 -8.33 -12.30
C ILE A 118 -16.18 -7.78 -13.64
N LEU A 119 -16.02 -6.47 -13.81
CA LEU A 119 -16.16 -5.77 -15.08
C LEU A 119 -14.77 -5.45 -15.59
N TYR A 120 -14.36 -6.02 -16.72
CA TYR A 120 -13.00 -5.87 -17.23
C TYR A 120 -12.98 -5.38 -18.67
N ASP A 121 -12.24 -4.28 -18.91
CA ASP A 121 -11.92 -3.74 -20.23
C ASP A 121 -10.46 -4.06 -20.55
N ARG A 122 -10.25 -5.06 -21.39
CA ARG A 122 -8.92 -5.56 -21.74
C ARG A 122 -8.08 -4.53 -22.47
N ASP A 123 -8.68 -3.71 -23.34
CA ASP A 123 -7.94 -2.73 -24.13
C ASP A 123 -7.42 -1.56 -23.28
N ARG A 124 -8.19 -1.17 -22.27
CA ARG A 124 -7.80 -0.19 -21.26
C ARG A 124 -6.98 -0.78 -20.12
N GLY A 125 -6.89 -2.11 -20.02
CA GLY A 125 -6.26 -2.78 -18.87
C GLY A 125 -6.90 -2.37 -17.54
N TYR A 126 -8.22 -2.13 -17.54
CA TYR A 126 -8.98 -1.63 -16.41
C TYR A 126 -10.02 -2.65 -15.96
N GLY A 127 -10.03 -2.95 -14.69
CA GLY A 127 -11.00 -3.85 -14.08
C GLY A 127 -11.59 -3.27 -12.80
N GLU A 128 -12.91 -3.37 -12.65
CA GLU A 128 -13.64 -3.14 -11.41
C GLU A 128 -14.14 -4.46 -10.85
N ALA A 129 -14.01 -4.64 -9.55
CA ALA A 129 -14.45 -5.85 -8.86
C ALA A 129 -15.37 -5.50 -7.69
N PHE A 130 -16.37 -6.36 -7.47
CA PHE A 130 -17.38 -6.22 -6.44
C PHE A 130 -17.50 -7.54 -5.68
N GLY A 131 -17.60 -7.47 -4.36
CA GLY A 131 -17.69 -8.62 -3.45
C GLY A 131 -16.38 -9.40 -3.37
N ASN A 132 -15.87 -9.62 -2.16
CA ASN A 132 -14.64 -10.39 -1.89
C ASN A 132 -13.48 -10.01 -2.81
N VAL A 133 -13.21 -8.71 -2.93
CA VAL A 133 -12.19 -8.20 -3.83
C VAL A 133 -10.80 -8.42 -3.26
N ASP A 134 -9.91 -9.05 -4.06
CA ASP A 134 -8.48 -9.13 -3.83
C ASP A 134 -7.73 -8.54 -5.05
N ILE A 135 -6.84 -7.58 -4.80
CA ILE A 135 -5.89 -7.07 -5.78
C ILE A 135 -4.50 -7.40 -5.25
N THR A 136 -3.81 -8.32 -5.91
CA THR A 136 -2.50 -8.81 -5.47
C THR A 136 -1.42 -8.39 -6.45
N ASP A 137 -0.32 -7.87 -5.92
CA ASP A 137 0.92 -7.62 -6.63
C ASP A 137 2.02 -8.49 -6.02
N SER A 138 2.39 -9.55 -6.74
CA SER A 138 3.39 -10.53 -6.27
C SER A 138 4.82 -9.97 -6.30
N ALA A 139 5.12 -9.01 -7.18
CA ALA A 139 6.43 -8.38 -7.25
C ALA A 139 6.68 -7.46 -6.05
N ARG A 140 5.64 -6.74 -5.61
CA ARG A 140 5.70 -5.87 -4.43
C ARG A 140 5.35 -6.59 -3.14
N GLN A 141 4.93 -7.84 -3.23
CA GLN A 141 4.44 -8.64 -2.09
C GLN A 141 3.36 -7.89 -1.30
N THR A 142 2.36 -7.38 -2.00
CA THR A 142 1.23 -6.65 -1.43
C THR A 142 -0.09 -7.21 -1.90
N THR A 143 -1.10 -7.16 -1.01
CA THR A 143 -2.48 -7.49 -1.35
C THR A 143 -3.42 -6.45 -0.77
N LEU A 144 -4.33 -5.93 -1.59
CA LEU A 144 -5.41 -5.04 -1.18
C LEU A 144 -6.72 -5.81 -1.21
N ARG A 145 -7.52 -5.71 -0.14
CA ARG A 145 -8.83 -6.35 -0.01
C ARG A 145 -9.93 -5.35 0.27
N GLY A 146 -11.15 -5.67 -0.21
CA GLY A 146 -12.31 -4.84 0.07
C GLY A 146 -13.61 -5.45 -0.46
N ALA A 147 -14.73 -4.77 -0.22
CA ALA A 147 -16.01 -5.12 -0.86
C ALA A 147 -16.12 -4.56 -2.29
N TYR A 148 -15.37 -3.53 -2.60
CA TYR A 148 -15.23 -2.92 -3.92
C TYR A 148 -13.78 -2.55 -4.16
N GLY A 149 -13.32 -2.70 -5.40
CA GLY A 149 -12.01 -2.22 -5.82
C GLY A 149 -11.89 -2.12 -7.32
N TYR A 150 -10.85 -1.41 -7.77
CA TYR A 150 -10.45 -1.40 -9.16
C TYR A 150 -8.93 -1.49 -9.30
N TYR A 151 -8.51 -2.03 -10.45
CA TYR A 151 -7.12 -2.02 -10.89
C TYR A 151 -7.02 -1.47 -12.32
N ASN A 152 -6.06 -0.58 -12.57
CA ASN A 152 -5.76 -0.05 -13.89
C ASN A 152 -4.28 -0.28 -14.21
N ARG A 153 -4.03 -1.23 -15.10
CA ARG A 153 -2.68 -1.64 -15.52
C ARG A 153 -1.92 -0.53 -16.23
N LEU A 154 -2.59 0.32 -17.05
CA LEU A 154 -1.91 1.33 -17.87
C LEU A 154 -1.28 2.45 -17.04
N VAL A 155 -1.86 2.77 -15.90
CA VAL A 155 -1.37 3.80 -14.96
C VAL A 155 -0.91 3.19 -13.65
N ASP A 156 -0.82 1.86 -13.57
CA ASP A 156 -0.44 1.08 -12.41
C ASP A 156 -1.07 1.63 -11.11
N SER A 157 -2.40 1.65 -11.10
CA SER A 157 -3.17 2.13 -9.95
C SER A 157 -4.17 1.10 -9.46
N ALA A 158 -4.28 0.98 -8.15
CA ALA A 158 -5.22 0.11 -7.46
C ALA A 158 -5.96 0.88 -6.37
N PHE A 159 -7.19 0.51 -6.12
CA PHE A 159 -8.04 1.10 -5.08
C PHE A 159 -8.97 0.07 -4.49
N VAL A 160 -9.17 0.13 -3.17
CA VAL A 160 -10.17 -0.69 -2.48
C VAL A 160 -10.91 0.12 -1.43
N THR A 161 -12.16 -0.27 -1.18
CA THR A 161 -13.03 0.26 -0.12
C THR A 161 -14.03 -0.80 0.35
N GLY A 162 -14.81 -0.47 1.37
CA GLY A 162 -15.74 -1.44 1.97
C GLY A 162 -14.99 -2.46 2.83
N ARG A 163 -14.61 -2.07 4.05
CA ARG A 163 -13.73 -2.82 4.95
C ARG A 163 -12.34 -3.05 4.32
N ALA A 164 -11.78 -1.99 3.75
CA ALA A 164 -10.51 -2.07 3.04
C ALA A 164 -9.37 -2.53 3.96
N LEU A 165 -8.53 -3.42 3.44
CA LEU A 165 -7.36 -3.98 4.08
C LEU A 165 -6.20 -3.96 3.09
N ALA A 166 -5.05 -3.48 3.51
CA ALA A 166 -3.79 -3.72 2.82
C ALA A 166 -2.91 -4.64 3.66
N MET A 167 -2.25 -5.56 2.99
CA MET A 167 -1.24 -6.45 3.57
C MET A 167 0.05 -6.27 2.80
N GLU A 168 1.13 -5.98 3.52
CA GLU A 168 2.50 -5.90 2.98
C GLU A 168 3.34 -6.96 3.70
N TYR A 169 3.97 -7.86 2.95
CA TYR A 169 4.68 -9.03 3.48
C TYR A 169 6.09 -9.21 2.92
N SER A 170 6.66 -8.15 2.33
CA SER A 170 8.03 -8.18 1.78
C SER A 170 9.12 -8.22 2.86
N ARG A 171 8.78 -7.92 4.13
CA ARG A 171 9.75 -7.67 5.20
C ARG A 171 9.75 -8.75 6.30
N GLY A 172 9.32 -9.96 5.98
CA GLY A 172 9.32 -11.12 6.88
C GLY A 172 8.09 -11.24 7.77
N ASP A 173 7.64 -10.16 8.44
CA ASP A 173 6.36 -10.12 9.15
C ASP A 173 5.35 -9.26 8.40
N THR A 174 4.10 -9.67 8.38
CA THR A 174 3.05 -8.98 7.61
C THR A 174 2.58 -7.73 8.33
N LEU A 175 2.65 -6.59 7.65
CA LEU A 175 2.01 -5.37 8.07
C LEU A 175 0.56 -5.34 7.55
N TYR A 176 -0.40 -5.33 8.46
CA TYR A 176 -1.84 -5.18 8.17
C TYR A 176 -2.25 -3.74 8.37
N MET A 177 -2.93 -3.16 7.39
CA MET A 177 -3.39 -1.77 7.44
C MET A 177 -4.85 -1.69 7.03
N HIS A 178 -5.64 -1.01 7.83
CA HIS A 178 -7.05 -0.70 7.55
C HIS A 178 -7.25 0.80 7.46
N GLY A 179 -8.09 1.22 6.54
CA GLY A 179 -8.64 2.56 6.40
C GLY A 179 -9.97 2.47 5.65
N ARG A 180 -10.76 3.52 5.62
CA ARG A 180 -12.00 3.50 4.82
C ARG A 180 -11.71 3.35 3.33
N TYR A 181 -10.64 4.00 2.86
CA TYR A 181 -10.15 3.95 1.49
C TYR A 181 -8.67 3.64 1.48
N ILE A 182 -8.26 2.80 0.57
CA ILE A 182 -6.87 2.49 0.33
C ILE A 182 -6.59 2.61 -1.17
N LYS A 183 -5.53 3.32 -1.53
CA LYS A 183 -5.14 3.56 -2.92
C LYS A 183 -3.64 3.38 -3.10
N SER A 184 -3.24 2.71 -4.17
CA SER A 184 -1.87 2.64 -4.67
C SER A 184 -1.82 3.25 -6.06
N ILE A 185 -0.84 4.11 -6.34
CA ILE A 185 -0.63 4.73 -7.64
C ILE A 185 0.86 4.75 -8.00
N LEU A 186 1.14 4.64 -9.29
CA LEU A 186 2.43 5.05 -9.84
C LEU A 186 2.39 6.55 -10.09
N ASP A 187 3.15 7.30 -9.29
CA ASP A 187 3.34 8.74 -9.47
C ASP A 187 4.54 8.99 -10.38
N ILE A 188 4.35 9.80 -11.41
CA ILE A 188 5.36 10.07 -12.44
C ILE A 188 5.70 11.54 -12.43
N ASP A 189 6.90 11.84 -11.93
CA ASP A 189 7.47 13.18 -11.92
C ASP A 189 8.27 13.45 -13.19
N THR A 190 8.04 14.60 -13.81
CA THR A 190 8.86 15.08 -14.92
C THR A 190 9.93 16.03 -14.41
N ILE A 191 11.16 15.56 -14.39
CA ILE A 191 12.33 16.34 -13.96
C ILE A 191 12.93 17.05 -15.16
N ARG A 192 12.99 18.37 -15.12
CA ARG A 192 13.64 19.21 -16.12
C ARG A 192 14.97 19.72 -15.58
N THR A 193 16.07 19.24 -16.13
CA THR A 193 17.42 19.66 -15.73
C THR A 193 18.08 20.44 -16.86
N THR A 194 18.56 21.64 -16.53
CA THR A 194 19.35 22.41 -17.51
C THR A 194 20.83 22.04 -17.38
N VAL A 195 21.37 21.36 -18.37
CA VAL A 195 22.79 21.04 -18.46
C VAL A 195 23.47 22.10 -19.31
N THR A 196 24.59 22.62 -18.81
CA THR A 196 25.42 23.61 -19.50
C THR A 196 26.65 22.91 -20.07
N ASP A 197 26.70 22.78 -21.40
CA ASP A 197 27.86 22.25 -22.11
C ASP A 197 28.76 23.40 -22.57
N THR A 198 30.05 23.26 -22.35
CA THR A 198 31.05 24.21 -22.83
C THR A 198 31.79 23.61 -24.02
N ILE A 199 31.59 24.20 -25.19
CA ILE A 199 32.34 23.80 -26.40
C ILE A 199 33.60 24.62 -26.45
N ALA A 200 34.75 23.96 -26.35
CA ALA A 200 36.04 24.59 -26.53
C ALA A 200 36.23 25.08 -27.97
N PRO A 201 36.89 26.21 -28.19
CA PRO A 201 37.23 26.66 -29.53
C PRO A 201 38.06 25.61 -30.30
N PRO A 202 37.97 25.53 -31.63
CA PRO A 202 38.80 24.63 -32.43
C PRO A 202 40.30 24.87 -32.15
N ALA A 203 41.08 23.80 -32.19
CA ALA A 203 42.51 23.87 -31.99
C ALA A 203 43.15 24.81 -33.03
N GLY A 204 43.91 25.84 -32.53
CA GLY A 204 44.54 26.89 -33.35
C GLY A 204 43.73 28.21 -33.43
N SER A 205 42.61 28.32 -32.72
CA SER A 205 41.88 29.59 -32.60
C SER A 205 42.70 30.62 -31.80
N PRO A 206 42.62 31.93 -32.13
CA PRO A 206 43.25 32.99 -31.30
C PRO A 206 42.72 32.98 -29.86
N ASP A 207 43.56 33.36 -28.90
CA ASP A 207 43.22 33.41 -27.46
C ASP A 207 42.04 34.31 -27.11
N THR A 208 41.55 35.09 -28.08
CA THR A 208 40.36 35.96 -27.92
C THR A 208 39.03 35.25 -28.14
N VAL A 209 39.03 33.98 -28.66
CA VAL A 209 37.82 33.22 -28.90
C VAL A 209 37.38 32.51 -27.62
N GLN A 210 36.29 33.00 -27.03
CA GLN A 210 35.72 32.40 -25.81
C GLN A 210 35.02 31.09 -26.11
N PRO A 211 35.01 30.13 -25.16
CA PRO A 211 34.23 28.93 -25.28
C PRO A 211 32.71 29.22 -25.46
N GLN A 212 32.07 28.50 -26.36
CA GLN A 212 30.62 28.64 -26.52
C GLN A 212 29.89 27.82 -25.46
N ILE A 213 29.03 28.51 -24.71
CA ILE A 213 28.18 27.88 -23.69
C ILE A 213 26.85 27.52 -24.34
N ILE A 214 26.53 26.24 -24.39
CA ILE A 214 25.24 25.73 -24.86
C ILE A 214 24.47 25.19 -23.67
N LYS A 215 23.28 25.75 -23.43
CA LYS A 215 22.34 25.22 -22.44
C LYS A 215 21.38 24.25 -23.13
N ARG A 216 21.35 23.02 -22.65
CA ARG A 216 20.37 22.01 -23.08
C ARG A 216 19.45 21.67 -21.92
N GLU A 217 18.14 21.64 -22.18
CA GLU A 217 17.19 21.10 -21.26
C GLU A 217 17.13 19.59 -21.47
N ILE A 218 17.43 18.82 -20.42
CA ILE A 218 17.22 17.37 -20.37
C ILE A 218 15.95 17.14 -19.59
N VAL A 219 14.98 16.50 -20.24
CA VAL A 219 13.73 16.05 -19.61
C VAL A 219 13.88 14.58 -19.28
N SER A 220 13.83 14.23 -18.02
CA SER A 220 13.77 12.85 -17.54
C SER A 220 12.49 12.62 -16.77
N THR A 221 11.95 11.42 -16.80
CA THR A 221 10.84 11.02 -15.96
C THR A 221 11.37 10.15 -14.83
N ASP A 222 10.93 10.43 -13.62
CA ASP A 222 11.14 9.59 -12.45
C ASP A 222 9.80 9.11 -11.96
N SER A 223 9.68 7.84 -11.59
CA SER A 223 8.43 7.24 -11.15
C SER A 223 8.58 6.60 -9.78
N THR A 224 7.56 6.77 -8.94
CA THR A 224 7.51 6.18 -7.62
C THR A 224 6.11 5.67 -7.31
N HIS A 225 6.01 4.56 -6.59
CA HIS A 225 4.74 4.15 -6.03
C HIS A 225 4.42 4.93 -4.77
N VAL A 226 3.20 5.45 -4.73
CA VAL A 226 2.62 6.11 -3.57
C VAL A 226 1.41 5.31 -3.11
N PHE A 227 1.47 4.87 -1.88
CA PHE A 227 0.38 4.18 -1.20
C PHE A 227 -0.27 5.12 -0.19
N THR A 228 -1.58 5.23 -0.22
CA THR A 228 -2.35 6.12 0.67
C THR A 228 -3.50 5.36 1.29
N ALA A 229 -3.67 5.51 2.60
CA ALA A 229 -4.84 5.02 3.34
C ALA A 229 -5.47 6.18 4.14
N TRP A 230 -6.82 6.28 4.12
CA TRP A 230 -7.59 7.33 4.81
C TRP A 230 -9.08 7.03 4.85
N PRO A 231 -9.89 7.69 5.64
CA PRO A 231 -9.57 8.21 6.95
C PRO A 231 -9.56 7.08 7.99
N ARG A 232 -9.18 7.43 9.23
CA ARG A 232 -9.20 6.51 10.39
C ARG A 232 -8.37 5.25 10.16
N VAL A 233 -7.10 5.44 9.87
CA VAL A 233 -6.15 4.36 9.60
C VAL A 233 -5.73 3.68 10.90
N ARG A 234 -5.76 2.35 10.91
CA ARG A 234 -5.20 1.51 11.95
C ARG A 234 -4.30 0.47 11.32
N PHE A 235 -3.17 0.20 11.94
CA PHE A 235 -2.23 -0.79 11.43
C PHE A 235 -1.67 -1.67 12.55
N TYR A 236 -1.30 -2.87 12.16
CA TYR A 236 -0.76 -3.89 13.05
C TYR A 236 0.36 -4.66 12.35
N ARG A 237 1.49 -4.77 13.05
CA ARG A 237 2.56 -5.73 12.87
C ARG A 237 2.97 -6.21 14.28
N SER A 238 3.57 -7.37 14.42
CA SER A 238 3.85 -7.94 15.75
C SER A 238 4.71 -7.01 16.63
N ASP A 239 5.67 -6.29 16.06
CA ASP A 239 6.59 -5.38 16.73
C ASP A 239 6.10 -3.91 16.79
N MET A 240 5.08 -3.54 15.99
CA MET A 240 4.62 -2.16 15.86
C MET A 240 3.13 -2.11 15.56
N GLN A 241 2.40 -1.28 16.28
CA GLN A 241 0.99 -0.98 16.03
C GLN A 241 0.79 0.53 16.00
N GLY A 242 -0.28 0.96 15.37
CA GLY A 242 -0.57 2.39 15.36
C GLY A 242 -1.93 2.75 14.79
N LEU A 243 -2.21 4.03 14.94
CA LEU A 243 -3.39 4.69 14.37
C LEU A 243 -3.05 6.12 13.93
N CYS A 244 -3.78 6.60 12.95
CA CYS A 244 -3.74 7.99 12.47
C CYS A 244 -4.99 8.26 11.64
N ASP A 245 -5.24 9.52 11.27
CA ASP A 245 -6.32 9.78 10.31
C ASP A 245 -5.92 9.37 8.89
N SER A 246 -4.73 9.73 8.46
CA SER A 246 -4.25 9.40 7.12
C SER A 246 -2.77 9.00 7.12
N MET A 247 -2.45 8.09 6.20
CA MET A 247 -1.12 7.52 6.02
C MET A 247 -0.72 7.59 4.54
N ILE A 248 0.52 7.99 4.28
CA ILE A 248 1.11 8.04 2.94
C ILE A 248 2.47 7.35 3.00
N PHE A 249 2.66 6.31 2.20
CA PHE A 249 3.96 5.68 1.97
C PHE A 249 4.48 6.07 0.59
N VAL A 250 5.71 6.58 0.54
CA VAL A 250 6.40 6.94 -0.70
C VAL A 250 7.58 5.97 -0.90
N GLN A 251 7.48 5.13 -1.91
CA GLN A 251 8.45 4.05 -2.12
C GLN A 251 9.85 4.58 -2.44
N ARG A 252 9.98 5.62 -3.27
CA ARG A 252 11.27 6.21 -3.66
C ARG A 252 12.16 6.53 -2.47
N ASP A 253 11.59 7.20 -1.49
CA ASP A 253 12.31 7.70 -0.32
C ASP A 253 12.20 6.70 0.84
N SER A 254 11.48 5.60 0.66
CA SER A 254 11.13 4.64 1.70
C SER A 254 10.57 5.33 2.96
N THR A 255 9.71 6.34 2.77
CA THR A 255 9.15 7.13 3.86
C THR A 255 7.68 6.83 4.09
N LEU A 256 7.31 6.70 5.36
CA LEU A 256 5.93 6.54 5.81
C LEU A 256 5.52 7.77 6.62
N HIS A 257 4.56 8.51 6.13
CA HIS A 257 4.01 9.70 6.77
C HIS A 257 2.68 9.39 7.43
N LEU A 258 2.59 9.64 8.73
CA LEU A 258 1.38 9.52 9.52
C LEU A 258 0.90 10.92 9.90
N HIS A 259 -0.34 11.25 9.56
CA HIS A 259 -0.91 12.58 9.72
C HIS A 259 -2.10 12.59 10.68
N HIS A 260 -2.35 13.76 11.29
CA HIS A 260 -3.47 14.05 12.17
C HIS A 260 -3.51 13.14 13.40
N HIS A 261 -2.74 13.57 14.42
CA HIS A 261 -2.66 12.93 15.72
C HIS A 261 -2.29 11.44 15.71
N PRO A 262 -1.21 11.05 14.97
CA PRO A 262 -0.78 9.67 14.97
C PRO A 262 -0.32 9.22 16.35
N VAL A 263 -0.64 7.95 16.65
CA VAL A 263 -0.12 7.23 17.82
C VAL A 263 0.50 5.93 17.30
N VAL A 264 1.73 5.67 17.72
CA VAL A 264 2.47 4.44 17.40
C VAL A 264 2.91 3.78 18.68
N TRP A 265 2.74 2.47 18.78
CA TRP A 265 3.20 1.62 19.88
C TRP A 265 4.26 0.65 19.40
N SER A 266 5.27 0.49 20.23
CA SER A 266 6.27 -0.56 20.11
C SER A 266 6.66 -1.00 21.52
N ASP A 267 6.57 -2.31 21.80
CA ASP A 267 6.71 -2.88 23.14
C ASP A 267 5.78 -2.19 24.16
N ASP A 268 6.32 -1.67 25.26
CA ASP A 268 5.63 -0.95 26.34
C ASP A 268 5.58 0.57 26.14
N ARG A 269 6.00 1.07 24.97
CA ARG A 269 6.11 2.49 24.65
C ARG A 269 5.04 2.92 23.68
N GLN A 270 4.54 4.13 23.89
CA GLN A 270 3.78 4.84 22.89
C GLN A 270 4.47 6.14 22.49
N ILE A 271 4.34 6.50 21.22
CA ILE A 271 4.84 7.74 20.65
C ILE A 271 3.67 8.40 19.94
N PHE A 272 3.45 9.68 20.19
CA PHE A 272 2.38 10.44 19.53
C PHE A 272 2.80 11.89 19.27
N GLY A 273 2.10 12.54 18.35
CA GLY A 273 2.40 13.91 17.96
C GLY A 273 1.42 14.45 16.93
N ASN A 274 1.74 15.58 16.31
CA ASN A 274 0.92 16.14 15.23
C ASN A 274 1.12 15.36 13.91
N ARG A 275 2.35 14.89 13.69
CA ARG A 275 2.76 14.10 12.53
C ARG A 275 3.95 13.22 12.91
N ILE A 276 4.02 12.03 12.33
CA ILE A 276 5.17 11.12 12.44
C ILE A 276 5.64 10.79 11.03
N ILE A 277 6.94 10.87 10.79
CA ILE A 277 7.58 10.46 9.55
C ILE A 277 8.57 9.35 9.91
N LEU A 278 8.35 8.16 9.36
CA LEU A 278 9.26 7.01 9.49
C LEU A 278 10.07 6.88 8.20
N TYR A 279 11.37 6.77 8.33
CA TYR A 279 12.29 6.42 7.26
C TYR A 279 12.62 4.95 7.41
N LEU A 280 12.34 4.17 6.39
CA LEU A 280 12.47 2.73 6.40
C LEU A 280 13.71 2.34 5.61
N ASN A 281 14.42 1.31 6.05
CA ASN A 281 15.37 0.55 5.25
C ASN A 281 14.71 -0.76 4.79
N ASP A 282 15.48 -1.65 4.16
CA ASP A 282 14.95 -2.89 3.57
C ASP A 282 14.21 -3.81 4.55
N SER A 283 14.46 -3.70 5.85
CA SER A 283 13.89 -4.61 6.85
C SER A 283 13.29 -3.94 8.08
N THR A 284 13.72 -2.72 8.45
CA THR A 284 13.32 -2.08 9.70
C THR A 284 13.17 -0.57 9.55
N ILE A 285 12.82 0.11 10.65
CA ILE A 285 12.87 1.57 10.74
C ILE A 285 14.33 1.98 10.92
N ASP A 286 14.81 2.91 10.10
CA ASP A 286 16.11 3.55 10.23
C ASP A 286 16.04 4.81 11.10
N ARG A 287 15.00 5.63 10.87
CA ARG A 287 14.82 6.91 11.56
C ARG A 287 13.35 7.25 11.71
N ALA A 288 13.00 7.88 12.82
CA ALA A 288 11.69 8.49 13.04
C ALA A 288 11.83 9.98 13.32
N LEU A 289 11.01 10.81 12.69
CA LEU A 289 10.94 12.26 12.89
C LEU A 289 9.52 12.68 13.29
N LEU A 290 9.40 13.36 14.43
CA LEU A 290 8.16 13.98 14.90
C LEU A 290 8.36 15.49 14.92
N PRO A 291 7.94 16.23 13.89
CA PRO A 291 8.02 17.69 13.86
C PRO A 291 6.83 18.32 14.62
N ASP A 292 7.01 19.55 15.07
CA ASP A 292 6.01 20.45 15.65
C ASP A 292 5.50 20.13 17.06
N PHE A 293 5.27 18.87 17.39
CA PHE A 293 4.94 18.36 18.73
C PHE A 293 5.24 16.88 18.78
N ALA A 294 5.97 16.45 19.79
CA ALA A 294 6.35 15.07 20.01
C ALA A 294 6.21 14.69 21.49
N PHE A 295 5.63 13.55 21.74
CA PHE A 295 5.51 12.97 23.06
C PHE A 295 5.79 11.46 22.99
N THR A 296 6.60 10.95 23.93
CA THR A 296 6.74 9.51 24.17
C THR A 296 6.47 9.19 25.62
N ALA A 297 5.78 8.08 25.84
CA ALA A 297 5.48 7.55 27.16
C ALA A 297 5.75 6.05 27.21
N GLN A 298 6.35 5.59 28.30
CA GLN A 298 6.59 4.18 28.61
C GLN A 298 5.94 3.87 29.95
N HIS A 299 5.05 2.90 29.97
CA HIS A 299 4.46 2.44 31.23
C HIS A 299 5.50 1.63 32.02
N ILE A 300 5.69 1.94 33.28
CA ILE A 300 6.62 1.25 34.18
C ILE A 300 5.83 0.33 35.12
N GLU A 301 5.11 0.90 36.05
CA GLU A 301 4.23 0.19 36.98
C GLU A 301 3.18 1.14 37.53
N ASP A 302 2.02 0.65 37.91
CA ASP A 302 0.90 1.42 38.47
C ASP A 302 0.56 2.68 37.64
N ASP A 303 0.66 3.87 38.27
CA ASP A 303 0.47 5.19 37.64
C ASP A 303 1.80 5.83 37.20
N TYR A 304 2.91 5.09 37.15
CA TYR A 304 4.22 5.63 36.80
C TYR A 304 4.56 5.40 35.31
N TYR A 305 4.90 6.48 34.65
CA TYR A 305 5.25 6.49 33.24
C TYR A 305 6.54 7.30 33.02
N ASN A 306 7.52 6.71 32.37
CA ASN A 306 8.61 7.51 31.78
C ASN A 306 8.02 8.35 30.65
N GLN A 307 8.24 9.65 30.68
CA GLN A 307 7.64 10.60 29.79
C GLN A 307 8.69 11.55 29.23
N LEU A 308 8.60 11.86 27.95
CA LEU A 308 9.49 12.82 27.31
C LEU A 308 8.72 13.56 26.22
N THR A 309 8.80 14.87 26.21
CA THR A 309 8.17 15.73 25.20
C THR A 309 9.10 16.83 24.75
N GLY A 310 8.83 17.34 23.56
CA GLY A 310 9.49 18.48 22.96
C GLY A 310 8.80 18.93 21.68
N LYS A 311 9.29 20.00 21.08
CA LYS A 311 8.72 20.47 19.82
C LYS A 311 9.11 19.56 18.66
N VAL A 312 10.36 19.10 18.60
CA VAL A 312 10.85 18.18 17.59
C VAL A 312 11.55 17.01 18.27
N MET A 313 11.23 15.82 17.83
CA MET A 313 11.88 14.59 18.28
C MET A 313 12.38 13.83 17.06
N GLU A 314 13.61 13.37 17.12
CA GLU A 314 14.23 12.57 16.07
C GLU A 314 14.95 11.38 16.68
N ALA A 315 14.58 10.18 16.22
CA ALA A 315 15.10 8.91 16.72
C ALA A 315 15.81 8.16 15.59
N TRP A 316 16.96 7.59 15.88
CA TRP A 316 17.74 6.73 14.97
C TRP A 316 17.81 5.32 15.52
N PHE A 317 17.68 4.37 14.62
CA PHE A 317 17.66 2.96 14.95
C PHE A 317 18.82 2.23 14.25
N ASN A 318 19.36 1.22 14.91
CA ASN A 318 20.28 0.26 14.34
C ASN A 318 19.64 -1.13 14.48
N ASP A 319 19.45 -1.82 13.37
CA ASP A 319 18.79 -3.14 13.32
C ASP A 319 17.44 -3.19 14.07
N GLY A 320 16.67 -2.08 13.98
CA GLY A 320 15.38 -1.94 14.65
C GLY A 320 15.45 -1.55 16.13
N GLU A 321 16.63 -1.46 16.73
CA GLU A 321 16.81 -0.99 18.10
C GLU A 321 17.15 0.51 18.14
N LEU A 322 16.49 1.24 19.04
CA LEU A 322 16.78 2.67 19.26
C LEU A 322 18.25 2.85 19.70
N SER A 323 19.01 3.62 18.92
CA SER A 323 20.41 3.91 19.18
C SER A 323 20.64 5.34 19.67
N ARG A 324 19.87 6.30 19.15
CA ARG A 324 19.98 7.72 19.49
C ARG A 324 18.62 8.40 19.44
N LEU A 325 18.39 9.32 20.39
CA LEU A 325 17.19 10.15 20.45
C LEU A 325 17.60 11.61 20.67
N ASP A 326 17.22 12.48 19.75
CA ASP A 326 17.39 13.93 19.89
C ASP A 326 16.01 14.56 20.10
N VAL A 327 15.89 15.38 21.12
CA VAL A 327 14.68 16.16 21.39
C VAL A 327 15.06 17.62 21.52
N SER A 328 14.35 18.49 20.85
CA SER A 328 14.67 19.91 20.80
C SER A 328 13.45 20.80 20.96
N ASN A 329 13.75 22.01 21.47
CA ASN A 329 12.80 23.08 21.74
C ASN A 329 11.77 22.72 22.84
N SER A 330 12.03 23.19 24.06
CA SER A 330 11.21 23.02 25.25
C SER A 330 11.04 21.56 25.66
N VAL A 331 12.14 20.92 25.96
CA VAL A 331 12.17 19.52 26.40
C VAL A 331 11.75 19.43 27.86
N GLU A 332 10.78 18.58 28.12
CA GLU A 332 10.37 18.18 29.47
C GLU A 332 10.39 16.65 29.56
N ALA A 333 10.89 16.13 30.69
CA ALA A 333 10.91 14.72 30.95
C ALA A 333 10.59 14.39 32.40
N ILE A 334 9.91 13.27 32.57
CA ILE A 334 9.77 12.58 33.86
C ILE A 334 10.28 11.16 33.64
N PHE A 335 11.20 10.73 34.48
CA PHE A 335 11.65 9.34 34.43
C PHE A 335 11.92 8.78 35.83
N TYR A 336 11.78 7.47 35.95
CA TYR A 336 11.91 6.71 37.17
C TYR A 336 13.13 5.80 37.05
N PRO A 337 14.31 6.22 37.55
CA PRO A 337 15.52 5.37 37.53
C PRO A 337 15.32 4.11 38.37
N GLU A 338 15.62 2.96 37.80
CA GLU A 338 15.67 1.72 38.54
C GLU A 338 16.93 1.66 39.41
N GLU A 339 16.80 1.12 40.61
CA GLU A 339 17.92 0.75 41.48
C GLU A 339 18.47 -0.62 41.08
N ASN A 340 19.55 -1.07 41.73
CA ASN A 340 20.22 -2.34 41.42
C ASN A 340 19.32 -3.58 41.64
N ASP A 341 18.27 -3.47 42.42
CA ASP A 341 17.26 -4.49 42.70
C ASP A 341 15.99 -4.36 41.84
N SER A 342 16.05 -3.55 40.78
CA SER A 342 14.91 -3.22 39.90
C SER A 342 13.75 -2.51 40.58
N THR A 343 13.95 -1.94 41.77
CA THR A 343 12.93 -1.10 42.42
C THR A 343 13.04 0.34 41.99
N ILE A 344 11.91 1.05 41.93
CA ILE A 344 11.86 2.48 41.75
C ILE A 344 11.58 3.17 43.07
N ASN A 345 12.39 4.15 43.48
CA ASN A 345 12.24 4.85 44.74
C ASN A 345 12.29 6.38 44.58
N LYS A 346 12.56 6.87 43.38
CA LYS A 346 12.68 8.29 43.07
C LYS A 346 12.14 8.63 41.68
N MET A 347 11.72 9.84 41.54
CA MET A 347 11.31 10.46 40.29
C MET A 347 12.28 11.57 39.92
N VAL A 348 12.66 11.66 38.67
CA VAL A 348 13.48 12.73 38.11
C VAL A 348 12.67 13.55 37.13
N ASN A 349 12.51 14.84 37.40
CA ASN A 349 11.96 15.81 36.47
C ASN A 349 13.12 16.56 35.82
N LEU A 350 13.05 16.75 34.50
CA LEU A 350 14.04 17.46 33.72
C LEU A 350 13.35 18.48 32.82
N GLN A 351 13.89 19.70 32.78
CA GLN A 351 13.51 20.72 31.81
C GLN A 351 14.77 21.27 31.15
N THR A 352 14.81 21.36 29.84
CA THR A 352 15.94 21.85 29.08
C THR A 352 15.51 22.32 27.68
N ALA A 353 16.35 23.11 27.00
CA ALA A 353 16.05 23.49 25.63
C ALA A 353 16.25 22.30 24.66
N ASN A 354 17.30 21.51 24.85
CA ASN A 354 17.62 20.38 23.98
C ASN A 354 18.16 19.18 24.79
N MET A 355 17.88 17.98 24.31
CA MET A 355 18.37 16.74 24.91
C MET A 355 18.84 15.78 23.81
N ARG A 356 19.89 15.04 24.07
CA ARG A 356 20.32 13.88 23.30
C ARG A 356 20.54 12.69 24.22
N GLY A 357 19.91 11.58 23.89
CA GLY A 357 20.11 10.29 24.53
C GLY A 357 20.80 9.29 23.60
N TRP A 358 21.66 8.45 24.14
CA TRP A 358 22.25 7.31 23.46
C TRP A 358 21.79 6.04 24.17
N PHE A 359 21.45 5.04 23.40
CA PHE A 359 20.86 3.79 23.88
C PHE A 359 21.69 2.61 23.40
N GLU A 360 21.78 1.60 24.22
CA GLU A 360 22.36 0.30 23.90
C GLU A 360 21.49 -0.77 24.59
N LYS A 361 21.10 -1.81 23.84
CA LYS A 361 20.23 -2.87 24.36
C LYS A 361 18.99 -2.32 25.08
N ARG A 362 18.35 -1.34 24.48
CA ARG A 362 17.14 -0.63 24.99
C ARG A 362 17.35 0.20 26.25
N ALA A 363 18.58 0.25 26.83
CA ALA A 363 18.90 1.06 28.00
C ALA A 363 19.54 2.39 27.61
N LEU A 364 19.15 3.47 28.31
CA LEU A 364 19.80 4.77 28.17
C LEU A 364 21.20 4.72 28.81
N ILE A 365 22.27 4.74 28.00
CA ILE A 365 23.65 4.66 28.47
C ILE A 365 24.29 6.04 28.67
N ARG A 366 23.80 7.06 28.01
CA ARG A 366 24.32 8.41 28.06
C ARG A 366 23.25 9.43 27.72
N MET A 367 23.24 10.53 28.45
CA MET A 367 22.37 11.68 28.16
C MET A 367 23.18 12.99 28.17
N LYS A 368 22.85 13.89 27.27
CA LYS A 368 23.38 15.25 27.23
C LYS A 368 22.23 16.24 27.08
N THR A 369 22.26 17.30 27.86
CA THR A 369 21.30 18.40 27.82
C THR A 369 22.01 19.73 27.63
N TRP A 370 21.39 20.70 26.94
CA TRP A 370 21.99 22.03 26.67
C TRP A 370 20.96 23.05 26.16
N PRO A 371 21.20 24.37 26.23
CA PRO A 371 22.32 25.04 26.92
C PRO A 371 22.08 25.09 28.42
N GLU A 372 20.83 25.23 28.89
CA GLU A 372 20.44 25.28 30.29
C GLU A 372 19.56 24.08 30.63
N SER A 373 19.78 23.54 31.81
CA SER A 373 19.06 22.37 32.27
C SER A 373 18.69 22.52 33.73
N ASN A 374 17.41 22.31 34.01
CA ASN A 374 16.88 22.28 35.38
C ASN A 374 16.42 20.86 35.67
N GLY A 375 17.05 20.22 36.64
CA GLY A 375 16.72 18.85 37.06
C GLY A 375 16.36 18.81 38.53
N ARG A 376 15.28 18.07 38.86
CA ARG A 376 14.84 17.82 40.24
C ARG A 376 14.69 16.34 40.47
N VAL A 377 15.31 15.86 41.54
CA VAL A 377 15.11 14.49 42.03
C VAL A 377 14.18 14.52 43.23
N THR A 378 13.10 13.76 43.20
CA THR A 378 12.11 13.70 44.27
C THR A 378 11.93 12.24 44.69
N PRO A 379 12.16 11.88 45.98
CA PRO A 379 11.79 10.57 46.51
C PRO A 379 10.28 10.30 46.29
N LEU A 380 9.92 9.09 45.85
CA LEU A 380 8.50 8.79 45.48
C LEU A 380 7.53 9.05 46.61
N TYR A 381 7.91 8.76 47.85
CA TYR A 381 7.04 9.02 49.02
C TYR A 381 6.75 10.51 49.28
N LEU A 382 7.49 11.43 48.62
CA LEU A 382 7.27 12.88 48.67
C LEU A 382 6.63 13.41 47.39
N ALA A 383 6.55 12.60 46.31
CA ALA A 383 5.97 13.02 45.08
C ALA A 383 4.45 13.21 45.21
N LYS A 384 3.95 14.33 44.71
CA LYS A 384 2.51 14.59 44.65
C LYS A 384 1.96 13.97 43.34
N ARG A 385 0.72 13.51 43.39
CA ARG A 385 0.05 12.93 42.22
C ARG A 385 0.01 13.91 41.04
N SER A 386 -0.07 15.20 41.26
CA SER A 386 0.01 16.24 40.23
C SER A 386 1.36 16.33 39.54
N ASP A 387 2.44 15.81 40.14
CA ASP A 387 3.80 15.93 39.64
C ASP A 387 4.23 14.69 38.83
N LEU A 388 3.40 13.63 38.82
CA LEU A 388 3.72 12.36 38.17
C LEU A 388 3.54 12.42 36.65
N LEU A 389 2.76 13.38 36.13
CA LEU A 389 2.42 13.45 34.72
C LEU A 389 2.74 14.84 34.15
N LEU A 390 3.29 14.88 32.94
CA LEU A 390 3.49 16.12 32.17
C LEU A 390 2.11 16.65 31.69
N SER A 391 1.99 17.94 31.47
CA SER A 391 0.72 18.62 31.17
C SER A 391 0.00 18.11 29.91
N LYS A 392 0.75 17.53 28.96
CA LYS A 392 0.20 16.98 27.70
C LYS A 392 0.18 15.46 27.67
N PHE A 393 0.38 14.83 28.82
CA PHE A 393 0.35 13.38 28.92
C PHE A 393 -1.03 12.83 28.55
N GLN A 394 -1.04 11.85 27.67
CA GLN A 394 -2.20 11.02 27.32
C GLN A 394 -1.74 9.58 27.12
N TRP A 395 -2.50 8.64 27.66
CA TRP A 395 -2.23 7.21 27.46
C TRP A 395 -3.34 6.60 26.61
N TYR A 396 -2.96 6.18 25.40
CA TYR A 396 -3.87 5.65 24.40
C TYR A 396 -3.90 4.12 24.37
N GLY A 397 -3.39 3.43 25.38
CA GLY A 397 -3.25 1.98 25.39
C GLY A 397 -4.53 1.20 25.08
N ALA A 398 -5.71 1.74 25.44
CA ALA A 398 -7.01 1.15 25.13
C ALA A 398 -7.34 1.12 23.63
N LEU A 399 -6.73 2.04 22.85
CA LEU A 399 -6.93 2.14 21.39
C LEU A 399 -5.95 1.29 20.58
N ARG A 400 -4.93 0.72 21.25
CA ARG A 400 -3.88 -0.07 20.59
C ARG A 400 -4.46 -1.31 19.93
N PRO A 401 -4.25 -1.53 18.61
CA PRO A 401 -4.61 -2.76 17.94
C PRO A 401 -3.90 -3.97 18.55
N ARG A 402 -4.65 -5.01 18.93
CA ARG A 402 -4.13 -6.20 19.59
C ARG A 402 -3.71 -7.30 18.62
N ASP A 403 -4.36 -7.32 17.45
CA ASP A 403 -4.09 -8.27 16.39
C ASP A 403 -4.51 -7.71 15.02
N SER A 404 -4.32 -8.50 13.96
CA SER A 404 -4.66 -8.14 12.58
C SER A 404 -6.18 -8.00 12.33
N GLN A 405 -7.05 -8.47 13.21
CA GLN A 405 -8.50 -8.30 13.11
C GLN A 405 -8.98 -7.08 13.90
N ASP A 406 -8.30 -6.74 14.98
CA ASP A 406 -8.65 -5.60 15.83
C ASP A 406 -8.46 -4.24 15.12
N ILE A 407 -7.71 -4.21 14.01
CA ILE A 407 -7.58 -3.00 13.18
C ILE A 407 -8.93 -2.53 12.58
N PHE A 408 -9.92 -3.41 12.46
CA PHE A 408 -11.25 -3.06 11.96
C PHE A 408 -12.18 -2.46 13.04
N ASN A 409 -11.79 -2.54 14.31
CA ASN A 409 -12.55 -2.01 15.42
C ASN A 409 -12.28 -0.50 15.59
N VAL A 410 -12.85 0.30 14.69
CA VAL A 410 -12.74 1.76 14.74
C VAL A 410 -13.74 2.28 15.78
N THR A 411 -13.24 2.73 16.93
CA THR A 411 -14.07 3.40 17.96
C THR A 411 -14.33 4.86 17.56
N GLU A 412 -15.52 5.39 17.89
CA GLU A 412 -15.92 6.77 17.61
C GLU A 412 -15.10 7.82 18.41
N GLU A 413 -14.26 7.40 19.34
CA GLU A 413 -13.43 8.26 20.20
C GLU A 413 -12.23 8.92 19.48
N MET A 414 -12.15 8.79 18.16
CA MET A 414 -11.05 9.35 17.33
C MET A 414 -11.45 10.68 16.64
N ASP A 415 -12.58 11.30 17.00
CA ASP A 415 -13.01 12.60 16.44
C ASP A 415 -12.50 13.79 17.26
#